data_2e6314424d79a6823e54ed91cb9c27b6
#
_entry.id   2e6314424d79a6823e54ed91cb9c27b6
#
_cell.length_a   1.000
_cell.length_b   1.000
_cell.length_c   1.000
_cell.angle_alpha   90.00
_cell.angle_beta   90.00
_cell.angle_gamma   90.00
#
_symmetry.space_group_name_H-M   'P 1'
#
loop_
_entity.id
_entity.type
_entity.pdbx_description
1 polymer ?
#
loop_
_entity_poly.entity_id
_entity_poly.type
_entity_poly.pdbx_seq_one_letter_code
_entity_poly.pdbx_strand_id
1 'polypeptide(L)'
;MNKFNIGSILVALGLAFGGSAIAQNISKDEHEAAEKSIVAQYKLDKEKCESLTGNAEDICVAEAKGKEKVAKAELEAKFKPSKEAAYKVSVAKAEANYDVSKEKCDDIAGNEKDVCEKAAKAILEQAKSEAKAKQHH
;
A
#
# COMPACT_ATOMS: atom_id res chain seq x y z
N MET A 1 48.04 -20.96 -1.93
CA MET A 1 46.86 -21.79 -1.50
C MET A 1 46.36 -21.26 -0.17
N ASN A 2 45.45 -20.32 -0.20
CA ASN A 2 44.84 -19.77 1.01
C ASN A 2 43.46 -20.36 1.19
N LYS A 3 43.31 -21.19 2.20
CA LYS A 3 42.05 -21.75 2.65
C LYS A 3 41.32 -20.66 3.44
N PHE A 4 40.34 -20.01 2.85
CA PHE A 4 39.40 -19.16 3.57
C PHE A 4 38.37 -20.05 4.28
N ASN A 5 38.51 -20.14 5.58
CA ASN A 5 37.52 -20.72 6.47
C ASN A 5 36.39 -19.69 6.63
N ILE A 6 35.29 -19.90 5.92
CA ILE A 6 34.07 -19.13 6.13
C ILE A 6 33.33 -19.79 7.30
N GLY A 7 33.56 -19.22 8.48
CA GLY A 7 32.75 -19.56 9.66
C GLY A 7 31.31 -19.13 9.48
N SER A 8 30.41 -20.10 9.39
CA SER A 8 28.98 -19.88 9.40
C SER A 8 28.53 -19.31 10.73
N ILE A 9 28.22 -18.02 10.76
CA ILE A 9 27.52 -17.43 11.89
C ILE A 9 26.02 -17.61 11.62
N LEU A 10 25.47 -18.68 12.18
CA LEU A 10 24.03 -18.86 12.31
C LEU A 10 23.53 -17.94 13.43
N VAL A 11 23.09 -16.74 13.07
CA VAL A 11 22.30 -15.91 13.98
C VAL A 11 20.88 -16.47 13.98
N ALA A 12 20.56 -17.32 14.92
CA ALA A 12 19.21 -17.74 15.25
C ALA A 12 18.49 -16.55 15.91
N LEU A 13 17.82 -15.72 15.11
CA LEU A 13 16.84 -14.78 15.61
C LEU A 13 15.56 -15.56 15.98
N GLY A 14 15.53 -16.04 17.20
CA GLY A 14 14.34 -16.59 17.84
C GLY A 14 13.34 -15.47 18.07
N LEU A 15 12.46 -15.21 17.13
CA LEU A 15 11.25 -14.44 17.36
C LEU A 15 10.21 -15.35 18.00
N ALA A 16 10.25 -15.43 19.31
CA ALA A 16 9.16 -15.95 20.11
C ALA A 16 8.01 -14.91 20.06
N PHE A 17 7.19 -14.95 19.04
CA PHE A 17 5.89 -14.29 19.04
C PHE A 17 4.87 -15.19 19.74
N GLY A 18 5.05 -15.35 21.04
CA GLY A 18 4.00 -15.75 21.95
C GLY A 18 3.40 -14.50 22.56
N GLY A 19 2.41 -13.92 21.91
CA GLY A 19 1.68 -12.77 22.43
C GLY A 19 0.31 -12.75 21.79
N SER A 20 -0.71 -12.94 22.61
CA SER A 20 -2.10 -12.66 22.27
C SER A 20 -2.16 -11.33 21.54
N ALA A 21 -2.62 -11.32 20.30
CA ALA A 21 -2.91 -10.10 19.56
C ALA A 21 -4.14 -9.43 20.21
N ILE A 22 -3.91 -8.77 21.34
CA ILE A 22 -4.80 -7.73 21.80
C ILE A 22 -4.60 -6.63 20.76
N ALA A 23 -5.62 -6.35 19.95
CA ALA A 23 -5.66 -5.17 19.10
C ALA A 23 -5.62 -3.94 20.02
N GLN A 24 -4.41 -3.50 20.36
CA GLN A 24 -4.22 -2.29 21.16
C GLN A 24 -4.49 -1.12 20.21
N ASN A 25 -5.54 -0.37 20.50
CA ASN A 25 -5.77 0.91 19.87
C ASN A 25 -4.56 1.79 20.18
N ILE A 26 -3.98 2.37 19.15
CA ILE A 26 -2.92 3.36 19.34
C ILE A 26 -3.50 4.60 20.04
N SER A 27 -2.69 5.29 20.83
CA SER A 27 -3.07 6.54 21.46
C SER A 27 -3.25 7.66 20.43
N LYS A 28 -3.91 8.74 20.84
CA LYS A 28 -4.07 9.92 19.98
C LYS A 28 -2.73 10.52 19.56
N ASP A 29 -1.77 10.59 20.48
CA ASP A 29 -0.44 11.15 20.21
C ASP A 29 0.34 10.28 19.22
N GLU A 30 0.25 8.95 19.35
CA GLU A 30 0.83 8.00 18.39
C GLU A 30 0.18 8.12 17.01
N HIS A 31 -1.15 8.31 16.96
CA HIS A 31 -1.88 8.53 15.71
C HIS A 31 -1.39 9.81 15.00
N GLU A 32 -1.32 10.94 15.71
CA GLU A 32 -0.85 12.20 15.16
C GLU A 32 0.62 12.13 14.69
N ALA A 33 1.48 11.45 15.45
CA ALA A 33 2.87 11.25 15.07
C ALA A 33 3.00 10.37 13.81
N ALA A 34 2.21 9.30 13.72
CA ALA A 34 2.18 8.41 12.56
C ALA A 34 1.63 9.13 11.32
N GLU A 35 0.60 9.96 11.46
CA GLU A 35 0.06 10.76 10.35
C GLU A 35 1.11 11.71 9.77
N LYS A 36 1.85 12.42 10.62
CA LYS A 36 2.97 13.28 10.19
C LYS A 36 4.06 12.50 9.47
N SER A 37 4.36 11.29 9.96
CA SER A 37 5.34 10.40 9.32
C SER A 37 4.88 9.94 7.94
N ILE A 38 3.59 9.58 7.78
CA ILE A 38 3.01 9.20 6.48
C ILE A 38 3.12 10.35 5.47
N VAL A 39 2.78 11.58 5.89
CA VAL A 39 2.88 12.76 5.02
C VAL A 39 4.34 13.05 4.65
N ALA A 40 5.27 12.92 5.59
CA ALA A 40 6.69 13.09 5.31
C ALA A 40 7.21 12.04 4.31
N GLN A 41 6.80 10.79 4.48
CA GLN A 41 7.16 9.70 3.57
C GLN A 41 6.60 9.95 2.15
N TYR A 42 5.36 10.40 2.04
CA TYR A 42 4.78 10.75 0.75
C TYR A 42 5.59 11.83 0.02
N LYS A 43 6.02 12.87 0.73
CA LYS A 43 6.87 13.93 0.15
C LYS A 43 8.19 13.38 -0.40
N LEU A 44 8.85 12.53 0.39
CA LEU A 44 10.10 11.88 -0.04
C LEU A 44 9.89 10.97 -1.25
N ASP A 45 8.79 10.21 -1.28
CA ASP A 45 8.49 9.33 -2.41
C ASP A 45 8.15 10.14 -3.66
N LYS A 46 7.43 11.26 -3.53
CA LYS A 46 7.14 12.17 -4.63
C LYS A 46 8.40 12.85 -5.17
N GLU A 47 9.31 13.30 -4.31
CA GLU A 47 10.59 13.88 -4.73
C GLU A 47 11.43 12.90 -5.57
N LYS A 48 11.38 11.61 -5.26
CA LYS A 48 12.05 10.58 -6.09
C LYS A 48 11.46 10.49 -7.50
N CYS A 49 10.17 10.77 -7.66
CA CYS A 49 9.51 10.76 -8.96
C CYS A 49 9.94 11.92 -9.87
N GLU A 50 10.41 13.04 -9.29
CA GLU A 50 10.86 14.24 -10.05
C GLU A 50 12.07 13.96 -10.95
N SER A 51 12.81 12.89 -10.71
CA SER A 51 13.90 12.43 -11.60
C SER A 51 13.42 11.71 -12.85
N LEU A 52 12.13 11.35 -12.90
CA LEU A 52 11.47 10.66 -14.02
C LEU A 52 10.77 11.67 -14.91
N THR A 53 10.39 11.27 -16.11
CA THR A 53 9.67 12.10 -17.08
C THR A 53 8.54 11.32 -17.75
N GLY A 54 7.51 12.04 -18.21
CA GLY A 54 6.37 11.45 -18.93
C GLY A 54 5.60 10.46 -18.05
N ASN A 55 5.08 9.40 -18.69
CA ASN A 55 4.23 8.44 -17.97
C ASN A 55 4.94 7.69 -16.84
N ALA A 56 6.26 7.54 -16.90
CA ALA A 56 7.02 6.97 -15.79
C ALA A 56 6.94 7.84 -14.52
N GLU A 57 6.92 9.17 -14.66
CA GLU A 57 6.69 10.11 -13.56
C GLU A 57 5.26 9.97 -13.02
N ASP A 58 4.26 9.91 -13.91
CA ASP A 58 2.84 9.77 -13.53
C ASP A 58 2.58 8.47 -12.78
N ILE A 59 3.12 7.35 -13.22
CA ILE A 59 3.06 6.06 -12.53
C ILE A 59 3.70 6.16 -11.14
N CYS A 60 4.91 6.74 -11.05
CA CYS A 60 5.61 6.91 -9.78
C CYS A 60 4.79 7.78 -8.80
N VAL A 61 4.22 8.88 -9.25
CA VAL A 61 3.36 9.75 -8.44
C VAL A 61 2.09 9.04 -8.01
N ALA A 62 1.47 8.25 -8.89
CA ALA A 62 0.29 7.43 -8.55
C ALA A 62 0.63 6.39 -7.48
N GLU A 63 1.79 5.75 -7.56
CA GLU A 63 2.28 4.82 -6.54
C GLU A 63 2.51 5.52 -5.19
N ALA A 64 3.13 6.70 -5.17
CA ALA A 64 3.35 7.49 -3.95
C ALA A 64 2.02 7.89 -3.29
N LYS A 65 1.06 8.39 -4.07
CA LYS A 65 -0.29 8.72 -3.59
C LYS A 65 -1.03 7.50 -3.08
N GLY A 66 -0.93 6.38 -3.77
CA GLY A 66 -1.54 5.11 -3.37
C GLY A 66 -1.01 4.62 -2.02
N LYS A 67 0.31 4.66 -1.82
CA LYS A 67 0.95 4.31 -0.53
C LYS A 67 0.46 5.21 0.60
N GLU A 68 0.39 6.53 0.39
CA GLU A 68 -0.13 7.48 1.37
C GLU A 68 -1.59 7.16 1.74
N LYS A 69 -2.45 6.97 0.74
CA LYS A 69 -3.87 6.63 0.93
C LYS A 69 -4.05 5.37 1.76
N VAL A 70 -3.33 4.30 1.41
CA VAL A 70 -3.39 3.02 2.12
C VAL A 70 -2.87 3.17 3.55
N ALA A 71 -1.72 3.83 3.73
CA ALA A 71 -1.13 4.03 5.05
C ALA A 71 -2.05 4.82 6.00
N LYS A 72 -2.73 5.86 5.50
CA LYS A 72 -3.75 6.61 6.27
C LYS A 72 -4.94 5.73 6.65
N ALA A 73 -5.46 4.93 5.73
CA ALA A 73 -6.56 4.02 6.02
C ALA A 73 -6.18 2.95 7.06
N GLU A 74 -4.97 2.40 6.96
CA GLU A 74 -4.44 1.44 7.93
C GLU A 74 -4.20 2.08 9.30
N LEU A 75 -3.74 3.33 9.34
CA LEU A 75 -3.58 4.10 10.58
C LEU A 75 -4.93 4.31 11.29
N GLU A 76 -5.95 4.72 10.54
CA GLU A 76 -7.31 4.86 11.09
C GLU A 76 -7.86 3.51 11.61
N ALA A 77 -7.61 2.42 10.90
CA ALA A 77 -8.02 1.10 11.33
C ALA A 77 -7.31 0.63 12.60
N LYS A 78 -6.08 1.06 12.85
CA LYS A 78 -5.35 0.83 14.10
C LYS A 78 -5.85 1.73 15.24
N PHE A 79 -6.22 2.98 14.93
CA PHE A 79 -6.70 3.94 15.91
C PHE A 79 -8.13 3.62 16.37
N LYS A 80 -9.00 3.26 15.43
CA LYS A 80 -10.40 2.89 15.68
C LYS A 80 -10.76 1.59 14.94
N PRO A 81 -10.34 0.42 15.47
CA PRO A 81 -10.63 -0.85 14.82
C PRO A 81 -12.14 -1.09 14.67
N SER A 82 -12.56 -1.39 13.46
CA SER A 82 -13.95 -1.74 13.13
C SER A 82 -14.01 -2.49 11.79
N LYS A 83 -15.11 -3.19 11.53
CA LYS A 83 -15.36 -3.80 10.22
C LYS A 83 -15.39 -2.74 9.11
N GLU A 84 -15.93 -1.55 9.42
CA GLU A 84 -15.93 -0.43 8.48
C GLU A 84 -14.51 0.08 8.19
N ALA A 85 -13.66 0.22 9.21
CA ALA A 85 -12.27 0.61 9.03
C ALA A 85 -11.50 -0.42 8.19
N ALA A 86 -11.70 -1.71 8.44
CA ALA A 86 -11.12 -2.79 7.63
C ALA A 86 -11.62 -2.75 6.16
N TYR A 87 -12.89 -2.47 5.96
CA TYR A 87 -13.46 -2.24 4.63
C TYR A 87 -12.77 -1.06 3.92
N LYS A 88 -12.61 0.07 4.60
CA LYS A 88 -11.92 1.26 4.06
C LYS A 88 -10.48 0.98 3.66
N VAL A 89 -9.75 0.17 4.45
CA VAL A 89 -8.40 -0.29 4.07
C VAL A 89 -8.43 -1.09 2.78
N SER A 90 -9.35 -2.04 2.66
CA SER A 90 -9.48 -2.87 1.46
C SER A 90 -9.82 -2.03 0.22
N VAL A 91 -10.72 -1.07 0.36
CA VAL A 91 -11.08 -0.13 -0.71
C VAL A 91 -9.90 0.77 -1.08
N ALA A 92 -9.17 1.31 -0.09
CA ALA A 92 -7.99 2.13 -0.35
C ALA A 92 -6.91 1.38 -1.14
N LYS A 93 -6.68 0.12 -0.82
CA LYS A 93 -5.76 -0.77 -1.57
C LYS A 93 -6.23 -0.99 -3.01
N ALA A 94 -7.52 -1.27 -3.20
CA ALA A 94 -8.09 -1.48 -4.52
C ALA A 94 -8.00 -0.21 -5.40
N GLU A 95 -8.30 0.95 -4.83
CA GLU A 95 -8.22 2.23 -5.52
C GLU A 95 -6.77 2.61 -5.85
N ALA A 96 -5.83 2.41 -4.92
CA ALA A 96 -4.41 2.65 -5.17
C ALA A 96 -3.89 1.80 -6.34
N ASN A 97 -4.27 0.52 -6.40
CA ASN A 97 -3.91 -0.36 -7.50
C ASN A 97 -4.55 0.07 -8.82
N TYR A 98 -5.80 0.52 -8.79
CA TYR A 98 -6.49 1.03 -9.97
C TYR A 98 -5.82 2.27 -10.53
N ASP A 99 -5.50 3.25 -9.68
CA ASP A 99 -4.87 4.50 -10.10
C ASP A 99 -3.52 4.23 -10.80
N VAL A 100 -2.69 3.34 -10.24
CA VAL A 100 -1.42 2.93 -10.87
C VAL A 100 -1.66 2.16 -12.18
N SER A 101 -2.64 1.26 -12.21
CA SER A 101 -2.96 0.48 -13.42
C SER A 101 -3.44 1.38 -14.55
N LYS A 102 -4.22 2.41 -14.22
CA LYS A 102 -4.71 3.39 -15.19
C LYS A 102 -3.56 4.17 -15.82
N GLU A 103 -2.61 4.67 -15.02
CA GLU A 103 -1.43 5.36 -15.54
C GLU A 103 -0.58 4.41 -16.44
N LYS A 104 -0.47 3.13 -16.09
CA LYS A 104 0.21 2.14 -16.94
C LYS A 104 -0.52 1.91 -18.27
N CYS A 105 -1.85 2.01 -18.29
CA CYS A 105 -2.62 1.90 -19.54
C CYS A 105 -2.36 3.09 -20.48
N ASP A 106 -1.92 4.24 -19.97
CA ASP A 106 -1.60 5.41 -20.80
C ASP A 106 -0.37 5.21 -21.70
N ASP A 107 0.48 4.21 -21.42
CA ASP A 107 1.56 3.79 -22.32
C ASP A 107 1.08 2.99 -23.54
N ILE A 108 -0.18 2.60 -23.54
CA ILE A 108 -0.80 1.79 -24.61
C ILE A 108 -1.68 2.70 -25.47
N ALA A 109 -1.79 2.43 -26.78
CA ALA A 109 -2.57 3.22 -27.70
C ALA A 109 -3.80 2.45 -28.24
N GLY A 110 -4.80 3.19 -28.73
CA GLY A 110 -5.96 2.64 -29.44
C GLY A 110 -6.85 1.74 -28.59
N ASN A 111 -7.43 0.73 -29.20
CA ASN A 111 -8.38 -0.19 -28.56
C ASN A 111 -7.76 -0.97 -27.40
N GLU A 112 -6.45 -1.23 -27.44
CA GLU A 112 -5.74 -1.94 -26.38
C GLU A 112 -5.71 -1.13 -25.07
N LYS A 113 -5.61 0.21 -25.16
CA LYS A 113 -5.74 1.11 -24.02
C LYS A 113 -7.14 0.99 -23.40
N ASP A 114 -8.19 1.04 -24.20
CA ASP A 114 -9.57 0.91 -23.72
C ASP A 114 -9.81 -0.44 -23.01
N VAL A 115 -9.23 -1.52 -23.54
CA VAL A 115 -9.30 -2.85 -22.92
C VAL A 115 -8.55 -2.85 -21.58
N CYS A 116 -7.35 -2.26 -21.52
CA CYS A 116 -6.56 -2.13 -20.30
C CYS A 116 -7.33 -1.37 -19.22
N GLU A 117 -7.89 -0.20 -19.53
CA GLU A 117 -8.66 0.60 -18.57
C GLU A 117 -9.92 -0.11 -18.07
N LYS A 118 -10.64 -0.79 -18.96
CA LYS A 118 -11.81 -1.58 -18.59
C LYS A 118 -11.45 -2.76 -17.68
N ALA A 119 -10.35 -3.44 -17.97
CA ALA A 119 -9.85 -4.50 -17.14
C ALA A 119 -9.44 -4.00 -15.73
N ALA A 120 -8.73 -2.87 -15.67
CA ALA A 120 -8.36 -2.25 -14.40
C ALA A 120 -9.60 -1.86 -13.57
N LYS A 121 -10.61 -1.29 -14.22
CA LYS A 121 -11.88 -0.94 -13.58
C LYS A 121 -12.65 -2.18 -13.08
N ALA A 122 -12.69 -3.25 -13.85
CA ALA A 122 -13.34 -4.49 -13.46
C ALA A 122 -12.68 -5.10 -12.20
N ILE A 123 -11.36 -5.08 -12.13
CA ILE A 123 -10.60 -5.51 -10.94
C ILE A 123 -10.94 -4.65 -9.72
N LEU A 124 -11.03 -3.33 -9.89
CA LEU A 124 -11.43 -2.40 -8.82
C LEU A 124 -12.82 -2.74 -8.27
N GLU A 125 -13.80 -2.90 -9.16
CA GLU A 125 -15.19 -3.19 -8.77
C GLU A 125 -15.32 -4.55 -8.10
N GLN A 126 -14.60 -5.57 -8.60
CA GLN A 126 -14.54 -6.88 -7.95
C GLN A 126 -13.95 -6.76 -6.54
N ALA A 127 -12.81 -6.09 -6.38
CA ALA A 127 -12.16 -5.91 -5.08
C ALA A 127 -13.06 -5.16 -4.07
N LYS A 128 -13.78 -4.13 -4.52
CA LYS A 128 -14.77 -3.43 -3.68
C LYS A 128 -15.94 -4.32 -3.27
N SER A 129 -16.43 -5.14 -4.19
CA SER A 129 -17.52 -6.11 -3.90
C SER A 129 -17.08 -7.15 -2.88
N GLU A 130 -15.89 -7.71 -3.03
CA GLU A 130 -15.31 -8.66 -2.07
C GLU A 130 -15.08 -8.02 -0.68
N ALA A 131 -14.58 -6.78 -0.65
CA ALA A 131 -14.41 -6.03 0.59
C ALA A 131 -15.75 -5.80 1.31
N LYS A 132 -16.79 -5.46 0.55
CA LYS A 132 -18.14 -5.27 1.08
C LYS A 132 -18.73 -6.57 1.61
N ALA A 133 -18.54 -7.70 0.93
CA ALA A 133 -18.99 -8.99 1.40
C ALA A 133 -18.36 -9.36 2.76
N LYS A 134 -17.05 -9.09 2.94
CA LYS A 134 -16.34 -9.31 4.21
C LYS A 134 -16.81 -8.40 5.35
N GLN A 135 -17.34 -7.23 5.04
CA GLN A 135 -17.87 -6.32 6.05
C GLN A 135 -19.15 -6.87 6.71
N HIS A 136 -19.93 -7.65 5.98
CA HIS A 136 -21.22 -8.20 6.43
C HIS A 136 -21.10 -9.56 7.14
N HIS A 137 -19.97 -10.23 7.04
CA HIS A 137 -19.66 -11.48 7.75
C HIS A 137 -18.80 -11.23 8.98
#